data_76eff8d462c3a9ca8fbe02c95e4c409b
#
_entry.id   76eff8d462c3a9ca8fbe02c95e4c409b
#
_cell.length_a   1.000
_cell.length_b   1.000
_cell.length_c   1.000
_cell.angle_alpha   90.00
_cell.angle_beta   90.00
_cell.angle_gamma   90.00
#
_symmetry.space_group_name_H-M   'P 1'
#
loop_
_entity.id
_entity.type
_entity.pdbx_description
1 polymer ?
#
loop_
_entity_poly.entity_id
_entity_poly.type
_entity_poly.pdbx_seq_one_letter_code
_entity_poly.pdbx_strand_id
1 'polypeptide(L)'
;MKKRALIVDDNGNNLMLEKDLLEVAGFEVFTAQDASGGIVIARKEKPDIIIMDVRLPDMRGSEAAIILRQYKETSDIPIVFVTASVMAEGKEEIKNIINSGFIGKPINTRTFAKEIGQFIK
;
A
#
# COMPACT_ATOMS: atom_id res chain seq x y z
N MET A 1 -8.10 -16.11 -11.15
CA MET A 1 -8.73 -15.03 -10.35
C MET A 1 -7.86 -13.80 -10.37
N LYS A 2 -8.45 -12.63 -10.41
CA LYS A 2 -7.71 -11.38 -10.37
C LYS A 2 -7.07 -11.17 -9.01
N LYS A 3 -5.84 -10.67 -9.00
CA LYS A 3 -5.22 -10.16 -7.78
C LYS A 3 -5.93 -8.86 -7.40
N ARG A 4 -6.07 -8.60 -6.12
CA ARG A 4 -6.79 -7.44 -5.59
C ARG A 4 -5.83 -6.59 -4.79
N ALA A 5 -5.83 -5.29 -5.06
CA ALA A 5 -4.93 -4.34 -4.41
C ALA A 5 -5.72 -3.18 -3.81
N LEU A 6 -5.26 -2.71 -2.66
CA LEU A 6 -5.76 -1.47 -2.06
C LEU A 6 -4.63 -0.45 -2.10
N ILE A 7 -4.92 0.74 -2.61
CA ILE A 7 -3.96 1.84 -2.64
C ILE A 7 -4.45 2.93 -1.69
N VAL A 8 -3.60 3.35 -0.77
CA VAL A 8 -3.89 4.42 0.18
C VAL A 8 -2.89 5.56 -0.04
N ASP A 9 -3.36 6.66 -0.60
CA ASP A 9 -2.53 7.82 -0.93
C ASP A 9 -3.43 9.06 -0.98
N ASP A 10 -3.04 10.14 -0.33
CA ASP A 10 -3.82 11.37 -0.30
C ASP A 10 -3.63 12.23 -1.55
N ASN A 11 -2.62 11.94 -2.36
CA ASN A 11 -2.39 12.64 -3.62
C ASN A 11 -3.19 11.97 -4.74
N GLY A 12 -4.23 12.65 -5.22
CA GLY A 12 -5.11 12.09 -6.22
C GLY A 12 -4.42 11.71 -7.53
N ASN A 13 -3.40 12.47 -7.93
CA ASN A 13 -2.66 12.16 -9.17
C ASN A 13 -1.85 10.89 -9.03
N ASN A 14 -1.16 10.70 -7.90
CA ASN A 14 -0.42 9.49 -7.63
C ASN A 14 -1.35 8.29 -7.52
N LEU A 15 -2.46 8.47 -6.83
CA LEU A 15 -3.47 7.42 -6.65
C LEU A 15 -4.00 6.94 -8.00
N MET A 16 -4.35 7.88 -8.88
CA MET A 16 -4.87 7.57 -10.21
C MET A 16 -3.83 6.83 -11.06
N LEU A 17 -2.58 7.31 -11.03
CA LEU A 17 -1.50 6.69 -11.79
C LEU A 17 -1.29 5.25 -11.35
N GLU A 18 -1.14 5.02 -10.06
CA GLU A 18 -0.90 3.68 -9.52
C GLU A 18 -2.08 2.75 -9.81
N LYS A 19 -3.29 3.26 -9.66
CA LYS A 19 -4.51 2.50 -9.96
C LYS A 19 -4.53 2.06 -11.42
N ASP A 20 -4.27 3.00 -12.34
CA ASP A 20 -4.29 2.72 -13.77
C ASP A 20 -3.25 1.66 -14.14
N LEU A 21 -2.04 1.79 -13.60
CA LEU A 21 -0.96 0.83 -13.87
C LEU A 21 -1.32 -0.57 -13.40
N LEU A 22 -1.93 -0.68 -12.23
CA LEU A 22 -2.31 -1.98 -11.70
C LEU A 22 -3.52 -2.57 -12.44
N GLU A 23 -4.48 -1.76 -12.83
CA GLU A 23 -5.63 -2.24 -13.59
C GLU A 23 -5.22 -2.76 -14.97
N VAL A 24 -4.29 -2.08 -15.63
CA VAL A 24 -3.75 -2.54 -16.91
C VAL A 24 -3.08 -3.90 -16.75
N ALA A 25 -2.45 -4.13 -15.61
CA ALA A 25 -1.78 -5.40 -15.31
C ALA A 25 -2.75 -6.50 -14.84
N GLY A 26 -4.03 -6.21 -14.77
CA GLY A 26 -5.05 -7.20 -14.43
C GLY A 26 -5.50 -7.22 -12.97
N PHE A 27 -5.10 -6.23 -12.18
CA PHE A 27 -5.53 -6.13 -10.78
C PHE A 27 -6.92 -5.54 -10.67
N GLU A 28 -7.66 -5.98 -9.67
CA GLU A 28 -8.84 -5.26 -9.18
C GLU A 28 -8.35 -4.31 -8.10
N VAL A 29 -8.67 -3.02 -8.21
CA VAL A 29 -8.07 -1.99 -7.36
C VAL A 29 -9.12 -1.25 -6.53
N PHE A 30 -8.86 -1.16 -5.23
CA PHE A 30 -9.61 -0.32 -4.30
C PHE A 30 -8.73 0.86 -3.91
N THR A 31 -9.30 2.00 -3.61
CA THR A 31 -8.54 3.21 -3.27
C THR A 31 -9.09 3.88 -2.02
N ALA A 32 -8.20 4.55 -1.29
CA ALA A 32 -8.54 5.39 -0.15
C ALA A 32 -7.57 6.57 -0.09
N GLN A 33 -8.02 7.70 0.40
CA GLN A 33 -7.18 8.90 0.47
C GLN A 33 -6.69 9.20 1.90
N ASP A 34 -7.10 8.40 2.86
CA ASP A 34 -6.59 8.50 4.23
C ASP A 34 -6.45 7.10 4.83
N ALA A 35 -5.77 7.03 5.96
CA ALA A 35 -5.49 5.76 6.61
C ALA A 35 -6.76 5.12 7.16
N SER A 36 -7.63 5.92 7.76
CA SER A 36 -8.89 5.40 8.34
C SER A 36 -9.74 4.73 7.28
N GLY A 37 -9.90 5.36 6.12
CA GLY A 37 -10.65 4.79 5.00
C GLY A 37 -9.98 3.53 4.47
N GLY A 38 -8.65 3.54 4.38
CA GLY A 38 -7.88 2.38 3.94
C GLY A 38 -8.07 1.18 4.87
N ILE A 39 -8.03 1.41 6.16
CA ILE A 39 -8.20 0.34 7.15
C ILE A 39 -9.61 -0.28 7.03
N VAL A 40 -10.63 0.54 6.89
CA VAL A 40 -12.01 0.05 6.73
C VAL A 40 -12.12 -0.85 5.48
N ILE A 41 -11.59 -0.37 4.36
CA ILE A 41 -11.63 -1.13 3.10
C ILE A 41 -10.83 -2.42 3.22
N ALA A 42 -9.63 -2.36 3.82
CA ALA A 42 -8.79 -3.54 3.96
C ALA A 42 -9.47 -4.63 4.79
N ARG A 43 -10.14 -4.25 5.85
CA ARG A 43 -10.84 -5.21 6.71
C ARG A 43 -12.04 -5.83 6.00
N LYS A 44 -12.74 -5.03 5.21
CA LYS A 44 -13.94 -5.49 4.50
C LYS A 44 -13.59 -6.33 3.27
N GLU A 45 -12.68 -5.83 2.45
CA GLU A 45 -12.39 -6.43 1.15
C GLU A 45 -11.26 -7.46 1.18
N LYS A 46 -10.41 -7.40 2.18
CA LYS A 46 -9.26 -8.32 2.36
C LYS A 46 -8.46 -8.47 1.08
N PRO A 47 -7.85 -7.37 0.59
CA PRO A 47 -7.07 -7.43 -0.65
C PRO A 47 -5.83 -8.32 -0.50
N ASP A 48 -5.24 -8.66 -1.63
CA ASP A 48 -4.01 -9.47 -1.65
C ASP A 48 -2.78 -8.65 -1.29
N ILE A 49 -2.85 -7.33 -1.44
CA ILE A 49 -1.75 -6.42 -1.13
C ILE A 49 -2.31 -5.04 -0.81
N ILE A 50 -1.61 -4.33 0.08
CA ILE A 50 -1.91 -2.94 0.41
C ILE A 50 -0.70 -2.09 0.01
N ILE A 51 -0.93 -1.05 -0.77
CA ILE A 51 0.08 -0.09 -1.19
C ILE A 51 -0.22 1.21 -0.47
N MET A 52 0.69 1.69 0.35
CA MET A 52 0.39 2.76 1.30
C MET A 52 1.47 3.82 1.32
N ASP A 53 1.08 5.08 1.27
CA ASP A 53 1.99 6.18 1.47
C ASP A 53 2.47 6.20 2.92
N VAL A 54 3.71 6.61 3.13
CA VAL A 54 4.28 6.75 4.47
C VAL A 54 3.60 7.88 5.23
N ARG A 55 3.21 8.94 4.53
CA ARG A 55 2.54 10.09 5.15
C ARG A 55 1.12 10.21 4.66
N LEU A 56 0.19 10.09 5.58
CA LEU A 56 -1.22 10.23 5.29
C LEU A 56 -1.77 11.36 6.16
N PRO A 57 -2.91 11.97 5.79
CA PRO A 57 -3.40 13.17 6.50
C PRO A 57 -3.82 12.90 7.94
N ASP A 58 -4.26 11.69 8.26
CA ASP A 58 -4.78 11.35 9.58
C ASP A 58 -3.80 10.56 10.45
N MET A 59 -2.81 9.89 9.86
CA MET A 59 -1.77 9.19 10.61
C MET A 59 -0.64 8.78 9.69
N ARG A 60 0.48 8.33 10.25
CA ARG A 60 1.58 7.77 9.46
C ARG A 60 1.21 6.40 8.93
N GLY A 61 1.75 6.04 7.76
CA GLY A 61 1.55 4.72 7.19
C GLY A 61 2.00 3.60 8.13
N SER A 62 3.11 3.80 8.85
CA SER A 62 3.59 2.84 9.83
C SER A 62 2.59 2.59 10.95
N GLU A 63 1.91 3.63 11.41
CA GLU A 63 0.87 3.49 12.44
C GLU A 63 -0.33 2.71 11.91
N ALA A 64 -0.75 3.01 10.69
CA ALA A 64 -1.84 2.28 10.03
C ALA A 64 -1.49 0.80 9.86
N ALA A 65 -0.26 0.50 9.49
CA ALA A 65 0.19 -0.87 9.33
C ALA A 65 0.15 -1.64 10.65
N ILE A 66 0.55 -1.00 11.74
CA ILE A 66 0.49 -1.62 13.07
C ILE A 66 -0.97 -1.95 13.42
N ILE A 67 -1.88 -1.04 13.12
CA ILE A 67 -3.31 -1.28 13.36
C ILE A 67 -3.81 -2.47 12.52
N LEU A 68 -3.43 -2.51 11.23
CA LEU A 68 -3.84 -3.60 10.35
C LEU A 68 -3.32 -4.96 10.83
N ARG A 69 -2.13 -5.00 11.40
CA ARG A 69 -1.56 -6.25 11.92
C ARG A 69 -2.28 -6.76 13.17
N GLN A 70 -3.06 -5.92 13.83
CA GLN A 70 -3.83 -6.32 15.02
C GLN A 70 -5.13 -7.03 14.68
N TYR A 71 -5.63 -6.89 13.44
CA TYR A 71 -6.88 -7.53 13.02
C TYR A 71 -6.57 -8.83 12.27
N LYS A 72 -7.27 -9.88 12.64
CA LYS A 72 -7.10 -11.19 12.03
C LYS A 72 -7.27 -11.17 10.52
N GLU A 73 -8.24 -10.42 10.03
CA GLU A 73 -8.56 -10.37 8.61
C GLU A 73 -7.50 -9.65 7.78
N THR A 74 -6.60 -8.87 8.40
CA THR A 74 -5.57 -8.12 7.67
C THR A 74 -4.15 -8.42 8.13
N SER A 75 -3.99 -9.29 9.12
CA SER A 75 -2.68 -9.52 9.76
C SER A 75 -1.62 -10.08 8.82
N ASP A 76 -2.02 -10.80 7.78
CA ASP A 76 -1.08 -11.45 6.85
C ASP A 76 -0.99 -10.76 5.48
N ILE A 77 -1.72 -9.68 5.27
CA ILE A 77 -1.71 -9.00 3.98
C ILE A 77 -0.39 -8.23 3.83
N PRO A 78 0.38 -8.47 2.74
CA PRO A 78 1.62 -7.71 2.53
C PRO A 78 1.32 -6.22 2.33
N ILE A 79 2.17 -5.39 2.92
CA ILE A 79 2.05 -3.93 2.84
C ILE A 79 3.30 -3.38 2.19
N VAL A 80 3.13 -2.64 1.09
CA VAL A 80 4.23 -1.96 0.41
C VAL A 80 4.07 -0.47 0.62
N PHE A 81 5.09 0.15 1.22
CA PHE A 81 5.09 1.58 1.45
C PHE A 81 5.71 2.30 0.26
N VAL A 82 5.05 3.34 -0.23
CA VAL A 82 5.55 4.16 -1.31
C VAL A 82 5.94 5.51 -0.71
N THR A 83 7.21 5.88 -0.85
CA THR A 83 7.73 7.06 -0.17
C THR A 83 8.65 7.87 -1.06
N ALA A 84 8.60 9.21 -0.92
CA ALA A 84 9.49 10.12 -1.63
C ALA A 84 10.93 10.04 -1.11
N SER A 85 11.13 9.52 0.10
CA SER A 85 12.46 9.43 0.70
C SER A 85 12.64 8.10 1.43
N VAL A 86 13.19 7.13 0.72
CA VAL A 86 13.46 5.79 1.25
C VAL A 86 14.49 5.83 2.38
N MET A 87 15.38 6.83 2.36
CA MET A 87 16.48 6.94 3.32
C MET A 87 16.12 7.73 4.57
N ALA A 88 14.98 8.41 4.59
CA ALA A 88 14.60 9.28 5.69
C ALA A 88 13.45 8.69 6.51
N GLU A 89 12.56 9.55 6.94
CA GLU A 89 11.48 9.27 7.89
C GLU A 89 10.78 7.94 7.76
N GLY A 90 10.59 7.30 8.90
CA GLY A 90 9.75 6.11 9.00
C GLY A 90 10.42 4.82 8.57
N LYS A 91 11.62 4.87 7.99
CA LYS A 91 12.28 3.66 7.54
C LYS A 91 12.51 2.67 8.67
N GLU A 92 12.98 3.15 9.82
CA GLU A 92 13.20 2.29 10.97
C GLU A 92 11.91 1.70 11.50
N GLU A 93 10.84 2.49 11.51
CA GLU A 93 9.53 2.03 11.95
C GLU A 93 8.98 0.95 11.02
N ILE A 94 9.11 1.17 9.71
CA ILE A 94 8.62 0.24 8.69
C ILE A 94 9.43 -1.04 8.67
N LYS A 95 10.74 -0.93 8.88
CA LYS A 95 11.66 -2.06 8.85
C LYS A 95 11.24 -3.16 9.82
N ASN A 96 10.62 -2.80 10.92
CA ASN A 96 10.19 -3.76 11.94
C ASN A 96 8.79 -4.33 11.70
N ILE A 97 8.11 -3.88 10.64
CA ILE A 97 6.78 -4.39 10.32
C ILE A 97 6.91 -5.64 9.47
N ILE A 98 6.35 -6.75 9.97
CA ILE A 98 6.41 -8.04 9.30
C ILE A 98 5.66 -7.98 7.97
N ASN A 99 6.22 -8.61 6.94
CA ASN A 99 5.59 -8.74 5.63
C ASN A 99 5.34 -7.38 4.97
N SER A 100 6.35 -6.52 5.00
CA SER A 100 6.30 -5.19 4.40
C SER A 100 7.50 -4.94 3.48
N GLY A 101 7.38 -3.93 2.63
CA GLY A 101 8.44 -3.53 1.73
C GLY A 101 8.30 -2.06 1.36
N PHE A 102 9.21 -1.57 0.51
CA PHE A 102 9.23 -0.18 0.07
C PHE A 102 9.33 -0.05 -1.43
N ILE A 103 8.76 1.02 -1.96
CA ILE A 103 9.04 1.49 -3.31
C ILE A 103 9.25 2.99 -3.21
N GLY A 104 10.34 3.49 -3.78
CA GLY A 104 10.63 4.92 -3.79
C GLY A 104 9.83 5.67 -4.84
N LYS A 105 9.49 6.92 -4.55
CA LYS A 105 8.89 7.84 -5.53
C LYS A 105 9.98 8.64 -6.20
N PRO A 106 9.84 9.00 -7.49
CA PRO A 106 8.72 8.65 -8.36
C PRO A 106 8.74 7.18 -8.75
N ILE A 107 7.57 6.58 -8.87
CA ILE A 107 7.51 5.16 -9.25
C ILE A 107 7.97 4.97 -10.69
N ASN A 108 8.52 3.80 -10.97
CA ASN A 108 8.88 3.44 -12.34
C ASN A 108 7.63 2.82 -13.00
N THR A 109 7.03 3.56 -13.94
CA THR A 109 5.75 3.14 -14.53
C THR A 109 5.86 1.84 -15.32
N ARG A 110 7.06 1.47 -15.76
CA ARG A 110 7.27 0.25 -16.53
C ARG A 110 7.34 -0.99 -15.65
N THR A 111 7.78 -0.83 -14.40
CA THR A 111 8.05 -1.96 -13.51
C THR A 111 7.15 -1.99 -12.28
N PHE A 112 6.35 -0.96 -12.05
CA PHE A 112 5.57 -0.83 -10.82
C PHE A 112 4.68 -2.05 -10.57
N ALA A 113 3.85 -2.44 -11.54
CA ALA A 113 2.94 -3.56 -11.36
C ALA A 113 3.68 -4.88 -11.13
N LYS A 114 4.82 -5.05 -11.80
CA LYS A 114 5.65 -6.25 -11.62
C LYS A 114 6.23 -6.29 -10.21
N GLU A 115 6.73 -5.15 -9.73
CA GLU A 115 7.29 -5.05 -8.38
C GLU A 115 6.21 -5.35 -7.34
N ILE A 116 5.01 -4.80 -7.52
CA ILE A 116 3.89 -5.07 -6.62
C ILE A 116 3.57 -6.56 -6.61
N GLY A 117 3.52 -7.18 -7.77
CA GLY A 117 3.24 -8.61 -7.89
C GLY A 117 4.24 -9.49 -7.14
N GLN A 118 5.49 -9.05 -7.03
CA GLN A 118 6.53 -9.80 -6.33
C GLN A 118 6.33 -9.85 -4.82
N PHE A 119 5.58 -8.89 -4.25
CA PHE A 119 5.28 -8.89 -2.83
C PHE A 119 4.11 -9.78 -2.46
N ILE A 120 3.32 -10.21 -3.44
CA ILE A 120 2.16 -11.07 -3.20
C ILE A 120 2.64 -12.52 -3.11
N LYS A 121 2.23 -13.20 -2.07
CA LYS A 121 2.61 -14.60 -1.84
C LYS A 121 1.63 -15.58 -2.45
#